data_45e10d242cbb817f197352c8c6d0b69b
#
_entry.id   45e10d242cbb817f197352c8c6d0b69b
#
_cell.length_a   1.000
_cell.length_b   1.000
_cell.length_c   1.000
_cell.angle_alpha   90.00
_cell.angle_beta   90.00
_cell.angle_gamma   90.00
#
_symmetry.space_group_name_H-M   'P 1'
#
loop_
_entity.id
_entity.type
_entity.pdbx_description
1 polymer ?
#
loop_
_entity_poly.entity_id
_entity_poly.type
_entity_poly.pdbx_seq_one_letter_code
_entity_poly.pdbx_strand_id
1 'polypeptide(L)'
;MSLIADERECAKQLAKFFPDLPATRFLVRVQSARPGREKLQESTVVEFGMGQFAIFTTSLPLEFDERIRLVQHSGGKPVEAEVIALQYHEGMKAVAVRFVEGTWDWIMQP
;
A
#
# COMPACT_ATOMS: atom_id res chain seq x y z
N MET A 1 -19.16 -0.44 -15.21
CA MET A 1 -17.74 -0.69 -14.91
C MET A 1 -17.54 -0.74 -13.40
N SER A 2 -16.81 -1.72 -12.94
CA SER A 2 -16.59 -1.92 -11.52
C SER A 2 -15.43 -1.05 -11.03
N LEU A 3 -15.65 -0.31 -9.94
CA LEU A 3 -14.58 0.47 -9.33
C LEU A 3 -13.43 -0.44 -8.85
N ILE A 4 -13.80 -1.64 -8.40
CA ILE A 4 -12.81 -2.62 -7.92
C ILE A 4 -11.88 -3.02 -9.06
N ALA A 5 -12.42 -3.22 -10.25
CA ALA A 5 -11.62 -3.57 -11.42
C ALA A 5 -10.63 -2.45 -11.78
N ASP A 6 -11.07 -1.19 -11.66
CA ASP A 6 -10.22 -0.05 -11.98
C ASP A 6 -9.09 0.11 -10.97
N GLU A 7 -9.39 -0.12 -9.69
CA GLU A 7 -8.37 -0.07 -8.64
C GLU A 7 -7.32 -1.15 -8.85
N ARG A 8 -7.76 -2.37 -9.16
CA ARG A 8 -6.85 -3.47 -9.41
C ARG A 8 -5.99 -3.20 -10.64
N GLU A 9 -6.59 -2.61 -11.68
CA GLU A 9 -5.84 -2.28 -12.89
C GLU A 9 -4.76 -1.23 -12.61
N CYS A 10 -5.06 -0.24 -11.79
CA CYS A 10 -4.09 0.77 -11.40
C CYS A 10 -2.90 0.12 -10.69
N ALA A 11 -3.18 -0.80 -9.75
CA ALA A 11 -2.12 -1.51 -9.05
C ALA A 11 -1.29 -2.38 -10.01
N LYS A 12 -1.94 -3.01 -10.99
CA LYS A 12 -1.26 -3.82 -12.00
C LYS A 12 -0.27 -2.99 -12.83
N GLN A 13 -0.65 -1.76 -13.16
CA GLN A 13 0.25 -0.90 -13.94
C GLN A 13 1.53 -0.65 -13.17
N LEU A 14 1.42 -0.37 -11.89
CA LEU A 14 2.60 -0.16 -11.06
C LEU A 14 3.38 -1.45 -10.86
N ALA A 15 2.69 -2.59 -10.71
CA ALA A 15 3.32 -3.87 -10.46
C ALA A 15 4.23 -4.32 -11.62
N LYS A 16 4.05 -3.76 -12.81
CA LYS A 16 4.92 -4.08 -13.95
C LYS A 16 6.37 -3.71 -13.68
N PHE A 17 6.60 -2.77 -12.79
CA PHE A 17 7.95 -2.35 -12.39
C PHE A 17 8.50 -3.19 -11.23
N PHE A 18 7.71 -4.12 -10.72
CA PHE A 18 8.08 -4.99 -9.60
C PHE A 18 7.67 -6.42 -9.94
N PRO A 19 8.29 -7.01 -10.98
CA PRO A 19 7.80 -8.29 -11.51
C PRO A 19 7.90 -9.48 -10.56
N ASP A 20 8.68 -9.36 -9.49
CA ASP A 20 8.81 -10.43 -8.52
C ASP A 20 7.71 -10.43 -7.47
N LEU A 21 6.85 -9.40 -7.45
CA LEU A 21 5.79 -9.33 -6.46
C LEU A 21 4.56 -10.11 -6.89
N PRO A 22 4.19 -11.17 -6.18
CA PRO A 22 2.99 -11.92 -6.52
C PRO A 22 1.72 -11.15 -6.17
N ALA A 23 0.64 -11.47 -6.85
CA ALA A 23 -0.67 -10.92 -6.54
C ALA A 23 -1.13 -11.47 -5.18
N THR A 24 -1.80 -10.61 -4.43
CA THR A 24 -2.37 -10.99 -3.15
C THR A 24 -3.62 -10.13 -2.92
N ARG A 25 -4.31 -10.36 -1.82
CA ARG A 25 -5.43 -9.50 -1.41
C ARG A 25 -5.41 -9.48 0.10
N PHE A 26 -4.96 -8.38 0.66
CA PHE A 26 -4.81 -8.27 2.09
C PHE A 26 -5.33 -6.92 2.55
N LEU A 27 -6.33 -6.94 3.43
CA LEU A 27 -6.98 -5.72 3.90
C LEU A 27 -6.14 -5.05 4.98
N VAL A 28 -5.81 -3.79 4.76
CA VAL A 28 -4.98 -3.02 5.69
C VAL A 28 -5.54 -1.62 5.86
N ARG A 29 -5.08 -0.96 6.92
CA ARG A 29 -5.30 0.47 7.11
C ARG A 29 -3.97 1.18 6.90
N VAL A 30 -4.00 2.21 6.06
CA VAL A 30 -2.84 3.05 5.77
C VAL A 30 -3.00 4.35 6.54
N GLN A 31 -1.96 4.79 7.21
CA GLN A 31 -1.96 6.05 7.94
C GLN A 31 -0.69 6.81 7.62
N SER A 32 -0.82 8.13 7.41
CA SER A 32 0.35 8.97 7.23
C SER A 32 1.13 9.02 8.55
N ALA A 33 2.45 8.90 8.46
CA ALA A 33 3.35 9.05 9.61
C ALA A 33 3.97 10.45 9.62
N ARG A 34 3.56 11.32 8.71
CA ARG A 34 4.08 12.67 8.62
C ARG A 34 3.56 13.52 9.79
N PRO A 35 4.43 14.24 10.51
CA PRO A 35 3.98 15.10 11.61
C PRO A 35 2.89 16.07 11.14
N GLY A 36 1.81 16.15 11.92
CA GLY A 36 0.68 17.00 11.60
C GLY A 36 -0.34 16.38 10.67
N ARG A 37 -0.08 15.19 10.13
CA ARG A 37 -0.98 14.52 9.20
C ARG A 37 -1.39 13.13 9.68
N GLU A 38 -1.27 12.86 10.98
CA GLU A 38 -1.55 11.55 11.55
C GLU A 38 -3.02 11.15 11.43
N LYS A 39 -3.90 12.13 11.21
CA LYS A 39 -5.34 11.85 11.04
C LYS A 39 -5.66 11.32 9.64
N LEU A 40 -4.74 11.44 8.70
CA LEU A 40 -4.98 10.93 7.36
C LEU A 40 -4.81 9.42 7.39
N GLN A 41 -5.91 8.71 7.22
CA GLN A 41 -5.90 7.25 7.21
C GLN A 41 -7.02 6.72 6.33
N GLU A 42 -6.82 5.52 5.80
CA GLU A 42 -7.75 4.92 4.87
C GLU A 42 -7.59 3.41 4.91
N SER A 43 -8.69 2.68 4.80
CA SER A 43 -8.64 1.23 4.61
C SER A 43 -8.49 0.94 3.13
N THR A 44 -7.61 0.01 2.80
CA THR A 44 -7.39 -0.38 1.42
C THR A 44 -6.94 -1.84 1.37
N VAL A 45 -6.68 -2.32 0.15
CA VAL A 45 -6.27 -3.70 -0.07
C VAL A 45 -4.88 -3.69 -0.70
N VAL A 46 -3.96 -4.47 -0.10
CA VAL A 46 -2.67 -4.73 -0.73
C VAL A 46 -2.91 -5.74 -1.85
N GLU A 47 -2.64 -5.34 -3.08
CA GLU A 47 -2.91 -6.15 -4.25
C GLU A 47 -1.70 -6.97 -4.71
N PHE A 48 -0.49 -6.53 -4.38
CA PHE A 48 0.76 -7.23 -4.68
C PHE A 48 1.71 -7.05 -3.51
N GLY A 49 2.47 -8.08 -3.19
CA GLY A 49 3.43 -7.94 -2.12
C GLY A 49 4.22 -9.20 -1.86
N MET A 50 5.46 -9.02 -1.44
CA MET A 50 6.35 -10.08 -1.00
C MET A 50 7.59 -9.44 -0.37
N GLY A 51 8.10 -10.06 0.69
CA GLY A 51 9.32 -9.57 1.33
C GLY A 51 9.12 -8.21 1.96
N GLN A 52 9.84 -7.22 1.47
CA GLN A 52 9.79 -5.87 2.02
C GLN A 52 8.91 -4.91 1.23
N PHE A 53 8.20 -5.41 0.21
CA PHE A 53 7.47 -4.55 -0.71
C PHE A 53 5.98 -4.85 -0.71
N ALA A 54 5.17 -3.82 -0.91
CA ALA A 54 3.72 -3.95 -1.07
C ALA A 54 3.21 -2.87 -2.02
N ILE A 55 2.14 -3.20 -2.74
CA ILE A 55 1.47 -2.25 -3.64
C ILE A 55 0.00 -2.22 -3.29
N PHE A 56 -0.54 -1.03 -3.13
CA PHE A 56 -1.96 -0.80 -2.85
C PHE A 56 -2.41 0.49 -3.53
N THR A 57 -3.73 0.68 -3.62
CA THR A 57 -4.28 1.94 -4.12
C THR A 57 -4.75 2.77 -2.93
N THR A 58 -4.74 4.09 -3.08
CA THR A 58 -5.15 4.99 -2.01
C THR A 58 -5.63 6.32 -2.57
N SER A 59 -6.55 6.94 -1.84
CA SER A 59 -6.96 8.33 -2.12
C SER A 59 -6.19 9.32 -1.26
N LEU A 60 -5.37 8.84 -0.32
CA LEU A 60 -4.60 9.74 0.53
C LEU A 60 -3.54 10.48 -0.28
N PRO A 61 -3.25 11.74 0.07
CA PRO A 61 -2.26 12.53 -0.65
C PRO A 61 -0.81 12.15 -0.28
N LEU A 62 -0.48 10.89 -0.50
CA LEU A 62 0.86 10.39 -0.20
C LEU A 62 1.81 10.77 -1.33
N GLU A 63 3.04 11.09 -0.95
CA GLU A 63 4.07 11.53 -1.88
C GLU A 63 5.27 10.59 -1.82
N PHE A 64 6.10 10.67 -2.84
CA PHE A 64 7.34 9.92 -2.89
C PHE A 64 8.17 10.20 -1.64
N ASP A 65 8.76 9.16 -1.09
CA ASP A 65 9.63 9.22 0.09
C ASP A 65 8.90 9.50 1.41
N GLU A 66 7.58 9.56 1.37
CA GLU A 66 6.81 9.79 2.59
C GLU A 66 6.76 8.53 3.45
N ARG A 67 6.84 8.69 4.77
CA ARG A 67 6.67 7.60 5.73
C ARG A 67 5.21 7.38 6.02
N ILE A 68 4.82 6.12 6.09
CA ILE A 68 3.45 5.72 6.40
C ILE A 68 3.50 4.57 7.40
N ARG A 69 2.34 4.29 7.99
CA ARG A 69 2.14 3.12 8.83
C ARG A 69 1.07 2.24 8.22
N LEU A 70 1.32 0.94 8.20
CA LEU A 70 0.36 -0.05 7.75
C LEU A 70 -0.05 -0.90 8.93
N VAL A 71 -1.35 -1.10 9.10
CA VAL A 71 -1.93 -1.91 10.17
C VAL A 71 -2.86 -2.92 9.56
N GLN A 72 -2.81 -4.18 10.01
CA GLN A 72 -3.77 -5.18 9.58
C GLN A 72 -5.18 -4.72 9.94
N HIS A 73 -6.14 -5.02 9.08
CA HIS A 73 -7.53 -4.63 9.33
C HIS A 73 -8.04 -5.19 10.66
N SER A 74 -7.62 -6.39 11.02
CA SER A 74 -8.01 -7.03 12.29
C SER A 74 -7.32 -6.42 13.50
N GLY A 75 -6.44 -5.45 13.29
CA GLY A 75 -5.67 -4.83 14.35
C GLY A 75 -4.28 -5.43 14.45
N GLY A 76 -3.50 -4.90 15.39
CA GLY A 76 -2.16 -5.38 15.58
C GLY A 76 -1.16 -4.23 15.60
N LYS A 77 0.11 -4.59 15.60
CA LYS A 77 1.19 -3.61 15.69
C LYS A 77 1.40 -2.94 14.33
N PRO A 78 1.43 -1.61 14.28
CA PRO A 78 1.73 -0.91 13.03
C PRO A 78 3.15 -1.20 12.54
N VAL A 79 3.31 -1.23 11.22
CA VAL A 79 4.62 -1.37 10.59
C VAL A 79 4.87 -0.13 9.73
N GLU A 80 6.04 0.46 9.89
CA GLU A 80 6.40 1.62 9.09
C GLU A 80 6.92 1.21 7.72
N ALA A 81 6.58 2.02 6.73
CA ALA A 81 7.02 1.84 5.35
C ALA A 81 7.25 3.19 4.72
N GLU A 82 7.98 3.21 3.63
CA GLU A 82 8.19 4.45 2.89
C GLU A 82 7.71 4.27 1.45
N VAL A 83 7.14 5.33 0.90
CA VAL A 83 6.65 5.36 -0.47
C VAL A 83 7.83 5.41 -1.42
N ILE A 84 7.95 4.40 -2.29
CA ILE A 84 9.07 4.32 -3.23
C ILE A 84 8.65 4.51 -4.69
N ALA A 85 7.35 4.44 -4.98
CA ALA A 85 6.84 4.69 -6.33
C ALA A 85 5.37 5.03 -6.28
N LEU A 86 4.94 5.83 -7.24
CA LEU A 86 3.56 6.25 -7.40
C LEU A 86 3.17 6.08 -8.86
N GLN A 87 1.93 5.67 -9.11
CA GLN A 87 1.40 5.52 -10.46
C GLN A 87 -0.03 6.04 -10.47
N TYR A 88 -0.30 7.00 -11.36
CA TYR A 88 -1.66 7.49 -11.57
C TYR A 88 -2.25 6.82 -12.78
N HIS A 89 -3.50 6.42 -12.68
CA HIS A 89 -4.22 5.77 -13.78
C HIS A 89 -5.71 6.10 -13.64
N GLU A 90 -6.23 6.86 -14.57
CA GLU A 90 -7.66 7.22 -14.63
C GLU A 90 -8.20 7.77 -13.31
N GLY A 91 -7.45 8.69 -12.70
CA GLY A 91 -7.88 9.35 -11.47
C GLY A 91 -7.58 8.56 -10.20
N MET A 92 -7.06 7.35 -10.34
CA MET A 92 -6.67 6.52 -9.19
C MET A 92 -5.17 6.57 -9.00
N LYS A 93 -4.73 6.26 -7.80
CA LYS A 93 -3.32 6.28 -7.47
C LYS A 93 -2.92 4.95 -6.83
N ALA A 94 -1.94 4.29 -7.41
CA ALA A 94 -1.31 3.13 -6.83
C ALA A 94 0.01 3.55 -6.20
N VAL A 95 0.35 2.93 -5.07
CA VAL A 95 1.54 3.27 -4.30
C VAL A 95 2.30 1.98 -4.03
N ALA A 96 3.60 2.01 -4.31
CA ALA A 96 4.51 0.94 -3.90
C ALA A 96 5.27 1.43 -2.69
N VAL A 97 5.35 0.61 -1.65
CA VAL A 97 6.06 0.93 -0.43
C VAL A 97 7.08 -0.14 -0.10
N ARG A 98 8.12 0.27 0.62
CA ARG A 98 9.10 -0.64 1.18
C ARG A 98 9.01 -0.55 2.69
N PHE A 99 8.91 -1.69 3.37
CA PHE A 99 8.87 -1.72 4.82
C PHE A 99 10.22 -1.31 5.38
N VAL A 100 10.20 -0.37 6.31
CA VAL A 100 11.41 0.11 6.97
C VAL A 100 11.82 -0.87 8.06
N GLU A 101 10.83 -1.37 8.78
CA GLU A 101 11.02 -2.40 9.80
C GLU A 101 9.97 -3.47 9.57
N GLY A 102 10.36 -4.72 9.74
CA GLY A 102 9.47 -5.83 9.51
C GLY A 102 9.48 -6.26 8.06
N THR A 103 8.70 -7.26 7.75
CA THR A 103 8.62 -7.83 6.43
C THR A 103 7.17 -8.11 6.07
N TRP A 104 6.96 -8.51 4.82
CA TRP A 104 5.65 -8.92 4.33
C TRP A 104 5.03 -10.03 5.18
N ASP A 105 5.86 -10.87 5.80
CA ASP A 105 5.38 -11.98 6.64
C ASP A 105 4.43 -11.48 7.73
N TRP A 106 4.70 -10.30 8.26
CA TRP A 106 3.83 -9.69 9.26
C TRP A 106 2.40 -9.52 8.73
N ILE A 107 2.26 -9.09 7.49
CA ILE A 107 0.95 -8.86 6.87
C ILE A 107 0.30 -10.18 6.52
N MET A 108 1.10 -11.17 6.14
CA MET A 108 0.60 -12.47 5.69
C MET A 108 0.14 -13.36 6.83
N GLN A 109 0.48 -13.05 8.05
CA GLN A 109 0.09 -13.86 9.20
C GLN A 109 -1.40 -13.65 9.53
N PRO A 110 -2.14 -14.74 9.73
CA PRO A 110 -3.56 -14.65 10.07
C PRO A 110 -3.78 -14.01 11.43
#